data_6f4dbf90dfd3aade79dcb95fb30aef8f
#
_entry.id   6f4dbf90dfd3aade79dcb95fb30aef8f
#
_cell.length_a   1.000
_cell.length_b   1.000
_cell.length_c   1.000
_cell.angle_alpha   90.00
_cell.angle_beta   90.00
_cell.angle_gamma   90.00
#
_symmetry.space_group_name_H-M   'P 1'
#
loop_
_entity.id
_entity.type
_entity.pdbx_description
1 polymer ?
#
loop_
_entity_poly.entity_id
_entity_poly.type
_entity_poly.pdbx_seq_one_letter_code
_entity_poly.pdbx_strand_id
1 'polypeptide(L)'
;IMKNFKTVFLIILLISSNLVYAATATPTAYKTTVTKFELCSSSDCSDPVVLGSSTKQFDIASKSVGSDVGTYLNDFTISLGRTYTHARSTVNSTFQVQGTVDVSGTTCNTVASPSNTAASATATAKTAPSGTLADMAWIVPNANGGGDYSDLRATFATNGISKTDGASTFTFTVAL
;
A
#
# COMPACT_ATOMS: atom_id res chain seq x y z
N ILE A 1 -38.24 7.32 -46.20
CA ILE A 1 -37.69 8.36 -45.28
C ILE A 1 -37.55 7.84 -43.86
N MET A 2 -38.38 6.91 -43.34
CA MET A 2 -38.32 6.38 -41.98
C MET A 2 -37.18 5.35 -41.69
N LYS A 3 -36.62 4.72 -42.74
CA LYS A 3 -35.56 3.70 -42.54
C LYS A 3 -34.21 4.30 -42.09
N ASN A 4 -33.88 5.51 -42.52
CA ASN A 4 -32.62 6.16 -42.24
C ASN A 4 -32.59 6.80 -40.84
N PHE A 5 -33.73 7.09 -40.23
CA PHE A 5 -33.83 7.72 -38.93
C PHE A 5 -33.38 6.75 -37.79
N LYS A 6 -33.71 5.46 -37.90
CA LYS A 6 -33.30 4.45 -36.93
C LYS A 6 -31.79 4.21 -36.94
N THR A 7 -31.18 4.27 -38.14
CA THR A 7 -29.73 4.05 -38.28
C THR A 7 -28.93 5.25 -37.73
N VAL A 8 -29.41 6.47 -37.95
CA VAL A 8 -28.78 7.68 -37.40
C VAL A 8 -28.90 7.71 -35.86
N PHE A 9 -30.04 7.30 -35.29
CA PHE A 9 -30.23 7.24 -33.84
C PHE A 9 -29.34 6.19 -33.18
N LEU A 10 -29.12 5.04 -33.83
CA LEU A 10 -28.23 3.99 -33.33
C LEU A 10 -26.77 4.42 -33.38
N ILE A 11 -26.35 5.21 -34.37
CA ILE A 11 -24.96 5.73 -34.46
C ILE A 11 -24.72 6.79 -33.39
N ILE A 12 -25.67 7.63 -33.04
CA ILE A 12 -25.53 8.63 -31.98
C ILE A 12 -25.43 7.98 -30.60
N LEU A 13 -26.09 6.85 -30.37
CA LEU A 13 -26.01 6.10 -29.12
C LEU A 13 -24.63 5.42 -28.88
N LEU A 14 -23.90 5.12 -29.97
CA LEU A 14 -22.58 4.49 -29.91
C LEU A 14 -21.43 5.49 -29.67
N ILE A 15 -21.68 6.80 -29.83
CA ILE A 15 -20.64 7.83 -29.64
C ILE A 15 -20.59 8.35 -28.20
N SER A 16 -21.56 7.99 -27.35
CA SER A 16 -21.61 8.39 -25.94
C SER A 16 -20.89 7.42 -25.00
N SER A 17 -19.91 6.65 -25.46
CA SER A 17 -18.98 5.99 -24.56
C SER A 17 -18.10 7.07 -23.92
N ASN A 18 -18.57 7.61 -22.81
CA ASN A 18 -17.72 8.41 -21.93
C ASN A 18 -16.53 7.54 -21.55
N LEU A 19 -15.37 7.80 -22.14
CA LEU A 19 -14.11 7.26 -21.66
C LEU A 19 -13.93 7.81 -20.25
N VAL A 20 -14.29 7.02 -19.26
CA VAL A 20 -13.99 7.34 -17.86
C VAL A 20 -12.49 7.17 -17.71
N TYR A 21 -11.75 8.25 -17.89
CA TYR A 21 -10.35 8.28 -17.50
C TYR A 21 -10.29 8.31 -15.95
N ALA A 22 -9.67 7.30 -15.39
CA ALA A 22 -9.33 7.34 -13.96
C ALA A 22 -8.31 8.46 -13.74
N ALA A 23 -8.69 9.49 -13.02
CA ALA A 23 -7.77 10.54 -12.63
C ALA A 23 -6.78 9.99 -11.61
N THR A 24 -5.49 10.25 -11.82
CA THR A 24 -4.41 9.82 -10.94
C THR A 24 -3.62 11.01 -10.43
N ALA A 25 -3.07 10.90 -9.22
CA ALA A 25 -2.17 11.89 -8.66
C ALA A 25 -1.11 11.22 -7.79
N THR A 26 0.05 11.87 -7.65
CA THR A 26 1.08 11.44 -6.72
C THR A 26 0.66 11.79 -5.29
N PRO A 27 0.76 10.88 -4.34
CA PRO A 27 0.51 11.18 -2.94
C PRO A 27 1.45 12.29 -2.42
N THR A 28 0.92 13.18 -1.59
CA THR A 28 1.71 14.19 -0.86
C THR A 28 2.28 13.65 0.43
N ALA A 29 1.65 12.60 1.01
CA ALA A 29 2.20 11.81 2.10
C ALA A 29 1.91 10.32 1.86
N TYR A 30 2.89 9.46 2.13
CA TYR A 30 2.76 8.02 2.16
C TYR A 30 3.53 7.48 3.36
N LYS A 31 2.79 7.19 4.43
CA LYS A 31 3.38 6.84 5.72
C LYS A 31 3.29 5.35 5.97
N THR A 32 4.42 4.76 6.33
CA THR A 32 4.54 3.37 6.76
C THR A 32 5.12 3.30 8.16
N THR A 33 4.72 2.30 8.93
CA THR A 33 5.20 2.11 10.31
C THR A 33 5.97 0.79 10.40
N VAL A 34 7.27 0.89 10.68
CA VAL A 34 8.15 -0.26 10.94
C VAL A 34 8.20 -0.50 12.43
N THR A 35 8.05 -1.75 12.86
CA THR A 35 8.05 -2.14 14.26
C THR A 35 9.26 -2.99 14.64
N LYS A 36 9.92 -3.64 13.67
CA LYS A 36 11.12 -4.44 13.89
C LYS A 36 11.95 -4.53 12.61
N PHE A 37 13.26 -4.61 12.76
CA PHE A 37 14.20 -4.88 11.68
C PHE A 37 15.23 -5.93 12.11
N GLU A 38 15.51 -6.91 11.25
CA GLU A 38 16.30 -8.09 11.54
C GLU A 38 17.25 -8.42 10.39
N LEU A 39 18.40 -9.00 10.70
CA LEU A 39 19.29 -9.68 9.75
C LEU A 39 19.15 -11.19 9.91
N CYS A 40 19.14 -11.90 8.79
CA CYS A 40 18.91 -13.32 8.73
C CYS A 40 19.99 -14.02 7.90
N SER A 41 20.34 -15.24 8.28
CA SER A 41 21.30 -16.07 7.54
C SER A 41 20.63 -16.86 6.41
N SER A 42 19.29 -16.89 6.38
CA SER A 42 18.46 -17.64 5.43
C SER A 42 17.19 -16.86 5.08
N SER A 43 16.55 -17.25 3.99
CA SER A 43 15.32 -16.61 3.50
C SER A 43 14.12 -16.80 4.44
N ASP A 44 14.07 -17.85 5.23
CA ASP A 44 13.04 -18.14 6.22
C ASP A 44 13.23 -17.37 7.53
N CYS A 45 14.41 -16.76 7.72
CA CYS A 45 14.78 -16.05 8.95
C CYS A 45 14.55 -16.87 10.23
N SER A 46 14.92 -18.12 10.21
CA SER A 46 14.76 -19.04 11.37
C SER A 46 15.64 -18.67 12.58
N ASP A 47 16.74 -17.95 12.34
CA ASP A 47 17.67 -17.49 13.38
C ASP A 47 18.02 -16.00 13.16
N PRO A 48 17.12 -15.07 13.46
CA PRO A 48 17.30 -13.65 13.19
C PRO A 48 18.17 -12.96 14.26
N VAL A 49 18.93 -11.95 13.82
CA VAL A 49 19.54 -10.96 14.71
C VAL A 49 18.73 -9.68 14.65
N VAL A 50 18.13 -9.30 15.75
CA VAL A 50 17.32 -8.08 15.82
C VAL A 50 18.25 -6.87 15.88
N LEU A 51 18.12 -5.97 14.92
CA LEU A 51 18.84 -4.70 14.86
C LEU A 51 18.04 -3.54 15.47
N GLY A 52 16.73 -3.65 15.49
CA GLY A 52 15.84 -2.66 16.07
C GLY A 52 14.44 -3.21 16.28
N SER A 53 13.79 -2.80 17.38
CA SER A 53 12.44 -3.21 17.76
C SER A 53 11.56 -2.04 18.22
N SER A 54 11.95 -0.81 17.93
CA SER A 54 11.14 0.38 18.21
C SER A 54 10.12 0.62 17.09
N THR A 55 8.92 1.06 17.46
CA THR A 55 7.91 1.47 16.47
C THR A 55 8.25 2.85 15.93
N LYS A 56 8.44 2.96 14.62
CA LYS A 56 8.75 4.22 13.96
C LYS A 56 7.98 4.37 12.65
N GLN A 57 7.37 5.53 12.47
CA GLN A 57 6.68 5.89 11.23
C GLN A 57 7.62 6.68 10.31
N PHE A 58 7.56 6.37 9.03
CA PHE A 58 8.29 7.04 7.96
C PHE A 58 7.31 7.56 6.91
N ASP A 59 7.51 8.80 6.45
CA ASP A 59 6.80 9.34 5.30
C ASP A 59 7.70 9.26 4.07
N ILE A 60 7.38 8.31 3.20
CA ILE A 60 8.17 8.01 2.00
C ILE A 60 7.93 9.07 0.91
N ALA A 61 6.71 9.59 0.79
CA ALA A 61 6.36 10.57 -0.25
C ALA A 61 7.01 11.94 0.00
N SER A 62 7.38 12.25 1.23
CA SER A 62 8.06 13.50 1.57
C SER A 62 9.53 13.57 1.13
N LYS A 63 10.07 12.48 0.57
CA LYS A 63 11.48 12.35 0.22
C LYS A 63 11.70 12.16 -1.28
N SER A 64 12.78 12.72 -1.77
CA SER A 64 13.24 12.48 -3.13
C SER A 64 13.81 11.07 -3.28
N VAL A 65 13.77 10.52 -4.49
CA VAL A 65 14.38 9.22 -4.80
C VAL A 65 15.86 9.21 -4.40
N GLY A 66 16.27 8.21 -3.64
CA GLY A 66 17.63 8.06 -3.12
C GLY A 66 17.96 8.87 -1.87
N SER A 67 17.01 9.66 -1.35
CA SER A 67 17.18 10.38 -0.08
C SER A 67 16.90 9.48 1.12
N ASP A 68 17.56 9.80 2.25
CA ASP A 68 17.31 9.15 3.52
C ASP A 68 15.89 9.48 4.04
N VAL A 69 15.09 8.44 4.28
CA VAL A 69 13.74 8.57 4.86
C VAL A 69 13.77 8.66 6.38
N GLY A 70 14.93 8.51 7.00
CA GLY A 70 15.17 8.59 8.43
C GLY A 70 15.90 7.37 8.99
N THR A 71 16.43 7.52 10.20
CA THR A 71 17.17 6.47 10.90
C THR A 71 16.22 5.60 11.70
N TYR A 72 16.25 4.31 11.48
CA TYR A 72 15.50 3.32 12.26
C TYR A 72 16.38 2.66 13.32
N LEU A 73 17.61 2.33 12.95
CA LEU A 73 18.56 1.63 13.79
C LEU A 73 19.30 2.62 14.69
N ASN A 74 19.36 2.30 15.96
CA ASN A 74 20.22 2.97 16.92
C ASN A 74 21.40 2.03 17.25
N ASP A 75 21.72 1.83 18.51
CA ASP A 75 22.78 0.93 18.91
C ASP A 75 22.37 -0.54 18.69
N PHE A 76 23.16 -1.25 17.89
CA PHE A 76 22.96 -2.69 17.65
C PHE A 76 24.29 -3.44 17.67
N THR A 77 24.23 -4.73 18.02
CA THR A 77 25.39 -5.61 18.01
C THR A 77 25.21 -6.69 16.95
N ILE A 78 26.19 -6.81 16.06
CA ILE A 78 26.23 -7.87 15.04
C ILE A 78 27.27 -8.91 15.48
N SER A 79 26.89 -10.18 15.42
CA SER A 79 27.82 -11.27 15.69
C SER A 79 28.87 -11.38 14.58
N LEU A 80 30.14 -11.29 14.94
CA LEU A 80 31.25 -11.50 14.00
C LEU A 80 31.34 -12.98 13.60
N GLY A 81 31.75 -13.24 12.36
CA GLY A 81 31.91 -14.60 11.82
C GLY A 81 30.61 -15.24 11.33
N ARG A 82 29.49 -14.51 11.31
CA ARG A 82 28.21 -14.95 10.77
C ARG A 82 27.95 -14.24 9.43
N THR A 83 27.51 -15.00 8.42
CA THR A 83 27.09 -14.43 7.15
C THR A 83 25.59 -14.15 7.18
N TYR A 84 25.21 -12.94 6.84
CA TYR A 84 23.82 -12.53 6.70
C TYR A 84 23.51 -12.39 5.21
N THR A 85 22.46 -13.05 4.78
CA THR A 85 22.05 -13.11 3.36
C THR A 85 20.72 -12.44 3.12
N HIS A 86 19.97 -12.15 4.17
CA HIS A 86 18.64 -11.54 4.09
C HIS A 86 18.43 -10.50 5.18
N ALA A 87 17.57 -9.54 4.88
CA ALA A 87 17.02 -8.59 5.84
C ALA A 87 15.50 -8.79 5.93
N ARG A 88 14.96 -8.68 7.15
CA ARG A 88 13.51 -8.76 7.39
C ARG A 88 13.00 -7.56 8.17
N SER A 89 11.97 -6.92 7.64
CA SER A 89 11.23 -5.86 8.33
C SER A 89 9.88 -6.37 8.78
N THR A 90 9.45 -5.99 9.99
CA THR A 90 8.06 -6.13 10.43
C THR A 90 7.39 -4.77 10.30
N VAL A 91 6.29 -4.71 9.56
CA VAL A 91 5.60 -3.48 9.16
C VAL A 91 4.15 -3.57 9.55
N ASN A 92 3.55 -2.47 9.98
CA ASN A 92 2.11 -2.41 10.19
C ASN A 92 1.36 -2.64 8.87
N SER A 93 0.27 -3.38 8.93
CA SER A 93 -0.60 -3.63 7.78
C SER A 93 -1.36 -2.38 7.33
N THR A 94 -1.41 -1.33 8.15
CA THR A 94 -2.08 -0.07 7.84
C THR A 94 -1.05 0.96 7.42
N PHE A 95 -1.25 1.50 6.22
CA PHE A 95 -0.53 2.65 5.67
C PHE A 95 -1.42 3.88 5.73
N GLN A 96 -0.81 5.06 5.79
CA GLN A 96 -1.54 6.31 5.67
C GLN A 96 -1.13 7.01 4.38
N VAL A 97 -2.12 7.42 3.61
CA VAL A 97 -1.92 8.10 2.32
C VAL A 97 -2.64 9.43 2.33
N GLN A 98 -1.96 10.47 1.89
CA GLN A 98 -2.57 11.80 1.69
C GLN A 98 -2.32 12.27 0.27
N GLY A 99 -3.34 12.82 -0.35
CA GLY A 99 -3.21 13.32 -1.71
C GLY A 99 -4.47 14.02 -2.20
N THR A 100 -4.29 14.74 -3.30
CA THR A 100 -5.35 15.50 -3.98
C THR A 100 -5.30 15.14 -5.46
N VAL A 101 -6.47 14.97 -6.07
CA VAL A 101 -6.63 14.76 -7.50
C VAL A 101 -7.72 15.68 -8.05
N ASP A 102 -7.51 16.24 -9.23
CA ASP A 102 -8.55 16.94 -9.96
C ASP A 102 -9.29 15.97 -10.88
N VAL A 103 -10.62 15.96 -10.79
CA VAL A 103 -11.49 15.16 -11.63
C VAL A 103 -12.45 16.11 -12.34
N SER A 104 -12.17 16.41 -13.59
CA SER A 104 -13.01 17.29 -14.43
C SER A 104 -13.29 18.66 -13.78
N GLY A 105 -12.27 19.29 -13.20
CA GLY A 105 -12.37 20.59 -12.54
C GLY A 105 -12.90 20.51 -11.10
N THR A 106 -13.11 19.33 -10.56
CA THR A 106 -13.49 19.11 -9.16
C THR A 106 -12.31 18.56 -8.38
N THR A 107 -11.85 19.29 -7.38
CA THR A 107 -10.78 18.83 -6.49
C THR A 107 -11.31 17.76 -5.54
N CYS A 108 -10.72 16.57 -5.58
CA CYS A 108 -11.02 15.47 -4.67
C CYS A 108 -9.83 15.23 -3.75
N ASN A 109 -10.04 15.32 -2.45
CA ASN A 109 -9.02 15.10 -1.42
C ASN A 109 -9.20 13.74 -0.77
N THR A 110 -8.10 13.13 -0.33
CA THR A 110 -8.19 12.04 0.64
C THR A 110 -8.79 12.57 1.93
N VAL A 111 -9.69 11.80 2.53
CA VAL A 111 -10.33 12.16 3.80
C VAL A 111 -10.00 11.11 4.85
N ALA A 112 -10.06 11.48 6.13
CA ALA A 112 -9.84 10.54 7.21
C ALA A 112 -10.78 9.34 7.05
N SER A 113 -10.20 8.16 6.93
CA SER A 113 -10.97 6.91 6.91
C SER A 113 -11.45 6.60 8.32
N PRO A 114 -12.68 6.14 8.50
CA PRO A 114 -13.02 5.42 9.72
C PRO A 114 -12.06 4.23 9.82
N SER A 115 -11.67 3.89 11.04
CA SER A 115 -10.70 2.84 11.34
C SER A 115 -11.03 1.56 10.54
N ASN A 116 -10.20 1.26 9.54
CA ASN A 116 -10.23 -0.05 8.90
C ASN A 116 -9.62 -1.03 9.90
N THR A 117 -10.34 -2.06 10.24
CA THR A 117 -9.77 -3.15 11.02
C THR A 117 -8.89 -4.02 10.12
N ALA A 118 -7.83 -4.56 10.66
CA ALA A 118 -6.92 -5.45 9.94
C ALA A 118 -7.59 -6.69 9.34
N ALA A 119 -8.81 -6.99 9.77
CA ALA A 119 -9.63 -8.10 9.26
C ALA A 119 -10.41 -7.74 7.99
N SER A 120 -10.49 -6.47 7.61
CA SER A 120 -11.18 -6.09 6.38
C SER A 120 -10.28 -6.33 5.18
N ALA A 121 -10.70 -7.22 4.28
CA ALA A 121 -10.06 -7.40 2.98
C ALA A 121 -10.30 -6.19 2.05
N THR A 122 -11.19 -5.28 2.42
CA THR A 122 -11.59 -4.13 1.62
C THR A 122 -10.93 -2.88 2.17
N ALA A 123 -9.81 -2.46 1.56
CA ALA A 123 -9.31 -1.11 1.74
C ALA A 123 -10.29 -0.16 1.02
N THR A 124 -11.16 0.47 1.75
CA THR A 124 -12.04 1.48 1.17
C THR A 124 -11.27 2.78 1.09
N ALA A 125 -10.70 3.06 -0.08
CA ALA A 125 -10.19 4.38 -0.39
C ALA A 125 -11.35 5.37 -0.32
N LYS A 126 -11.22 6.41 0.48
CA LYS A 126 -12.22 7.46 0.58
C LYS A 126 -11.64 8.78 0.10
N THR A 127 -12.19 9.23 -1.02
CA THR A 127 -12.00 10.59 -1.50
C THR A 127 -13.34 11.28 -1.49
N ALA A 128 -13.36 12.56 -1.19
CA ALA A 128 -14.58 13.36 -1.27
C ALA A 128 -14.29 14.63 -2.05
N PRO A 129 -15.20 15.02 -2.96
CA PRO A 129 -15.13 16.33 -3.58
C PRO A 129 -15.11 17.41 -2.48
N SER A 130 -14.15 18.32 -2.57
CA SER A 130 -13.99 19.45 -1.61
C SER A 130 -13.87 19.04 -0.15
N GLY A 131 -13.54 17.78 0.15
CA GLY A 131 -13.28 17.31 1.50
C GLY A 131 -12.01 17.95 2.07
N THR A 132 -11.92 18.02 3.41
CA THR A 132 -10.68 18.42 4.07
C THR A 132 -9.61 17.37 3.84
N LEU A 133 -8.46 17.80 3.32
CA LEU A 133 -7.31 16.92 3.09
C LEU A 133 -6.85 16.29 4.40
N ALA A 134 -6.86 14.96 4.47
CA ALA A 134 -6.49 14.21 5.66
C ALA A 134 -5.87 12.85 5.28
N ASP A 135 -5.21 12.22 6.25
CA ASP A 135 -4.65 10.88 6.10
C ASP A 135 -5.77 9.85 5.91
N MET A 136 -5.74 9.16 4.79
CA MET A 136 -6.59 8.02 4.49
C MET A 136 -5.85 6.74 4.87
N ALA A 137 -6.48 5.87 5.64
CA ALA A 137 -5.91 4.57 5.95
C ALA A 137 -6.10 3.60 4.77
N TRP A 138 -5.02 2.96 4.36
CA TRP A 138 -5.02 1.86 3.41
C TRP A 138 -4.44 0.61 4.07
N ILE A 139 -5.12 -0.52 3.97
CA ILE A 139 -4.73 -1.75 4.67
C ILE A 139 -4.30 -2.81 3.67
N VAL A 140 -3.16 -3.46 3.96
CA VAL A 140 -2.75 -4.66 3.23
C VAL A 140 -3.80 -5.75 3.45
N PRO A 141 -4.44 -6.26 2.39
CA PRO A 141 -5.52 -7.24 2.50
C PRO A 141 -5.03 -8.57 3.08
N ASN A 142 -5.97 -9.40 3.47
CA ASN A 142 -5.69 -10.79 3.83
C ASN A 142 -5.20 -11.57 2.61
N ALA A 143 -4.32 -12.54 2.85
CA ALA A 143 -3.73 -13.34 1.78
C ALA A 143 -4.68 -14.39 1.22
N ASN A 144 -5.70 -14.82 1.98
CA ASN A 144 -6.63 -15.89 1.59
C ASN A 144 -7.66 -15.52 0.51
N GLY A 145 -7.65 -14.28 0.02
CA GLY A 145 -8.51 -13.87 -1.08
C GLY A 145 -9.99 -13.74 -0.73
N GLY A 146 -10.32 -13.36 0.50
CA GLY A 146 -11.71 -13.11 0.90
C GLY A 146 -12.36 -11.95 0.14
N GLY A 147 -13.63 -12.08 -0.23
CA GLY A 147 -14.39 -11.06 -0.95
C GLY A 147 -14.03 -10.96 -2.43
N ASP A 148 -13.86 -9.73 -2.91
CA ASP A 148 -13.57 -9.43 -4.34
C ASP A 148 -12.09 -9.63 -4.73
N TYR A 149 -11.23 -10.07 -3.78
CA TYR A 149 -9.81 -10.28 -4.04
C TYR A 149 -9.53 -11.74 -4.37
N SER A 150 -8.69 -11.96 -5.38
CA SER A 150 -8.10 -13.26 -5.64
C SER A 150 -7.17 -13.67 -4.49
N ASP A 151 -6.85 -14.95 -4.41
CA ASP A 151 -5.87 -15.44 -3.44
C ASP A 151 -4.50 -14.79 -3.68
N LEU A 152 -4.00 -14.06 -2.68
CA LEU A 152 -2.75 -13.31 -2.74
C LEU A 152 -1.56 -14.07 -2.16
N ARG A 153 -1.74 -15.30 -1.64
CA ARG A 153 -0.67 -16.06 -0.97
C ARG A 153 0.55 -16.27 -1.85
N ALA A 154 0.32 -16.66 -3.11
CA ALA A 154 1.42 -16.85 -4.05
C ALA A 154 2.14 -15.53 -4.37
N THR A 155 1.38 -14.45 -4.57
CA THR A 155 1.94 -13.11 -4.82
C THR A 155 2.74 -12.61 -3.61
N PHE A 156 2.24 -12.79 -2.41
CA PHE A 156 2.95 -12.41 -1.19
C PHE A 156 4.25 -13.19 -1.05
N ALA A 157 4.19 -14.52 -1.17
CA ALA A 157 5.38 -15.38 -1.07
C ALA A 157 6.45 -15.02 -2.10
N THR A 158 6.07 -14.78 -3.37
CA THR A 158 6.99 -14.38 -4.43
C THR A 158 7.70 -13.06 -4.13
N ASN A 159 7.04 -12.16 -3.40
CA ASN A 159 7.60 -10.85 -3.03
C ASN A 159 8.19 -10.83 -1.61
N GLY A 160 8.43 -11.97 -0.98
CA GLY A 160 9.01 -12.06 0.35
C GLY A 160 8.09 -11.56 1.48
N ILE A 161 6.79 -11.44 1.21
CA ILE A 161 5.79 -10.98 2.17
C ILE A 161 5.20 -12.20 2.90
N SER A 162 5.17 -12.13 4.22
CA SER A 162 4.45 -13.10 5.06
C SER A 162 3.46 -12.35 5.94
N LYS A 163 2.18 -12.66 5.78
CA LYS A 163 1.07 -12.06 6.52
C LYS A 163 0.10 -13.14 6.97
N THR A 164 -0.17 -13.18 8.26
CA THR A 164 -1.30 -13.96 8.80
C THR A 164 -2.58 -13.16 8.60
N ASP A 165 -3.65 -13.80 8.15
CA ASP A 165 -4.93 -13.16 7.96
C ASP A 165 -5.46 -12.59 9.28
N GLY A 166 -5.95 -11.37 9.25
CA GLY A 166 -6.38 -10.62 10.43
C GLY A 166 -5.25 -9.96 11.23
N ALA A 167 -3.96 -10.24 10.92
CA ALA A 167 -2.87 -9.62 11.63
C ALA A 167 -2.73 -8.12 11.32
N SER A 168 -2.40 -7.34 12.34
CA SER A 168 -2.12 -5.91 12.23
C SER A 168 -0.73 -5.61 11.65
N THR A 169 0.11 -6.64 11.49
CA THR A 169 1.45 -6.53 10.91
C THR A 169 1.70 -7.63 9.89
N PHE A 170 2.67 -7.41 9.03
CA PHE A 170 3.24 -8.41 8.14
C PHE A 170 4.78 -8.31 8.16
N THR A 171 5.46 -9.33 7.70
CA THR A 171 6.91 -9.28 7.49
C THR A 171 7.23 -9.20 6.00
N PHE A 172 8.32 -8.52 5.72
CA PHE A 172 8.89 -8.39 4.39
C PHE A 172 10.36 -8.79 4.44
N THR A 173 10.74 -9.86 3.72
CA THR A 173 12.09 -10.41 3.69
C THR A 173 12.69 -10.20 2.31
N VAL A 174 13.91 -9.64 2.26
CA VAL A 174 14.66 -9.40 1.03
C VAL A 174 16.07 -9.98 1.12
N ALA A 175 16.61 -10.43 0.00
CA ALA A 175 18.03 -10.79 -0.11
C ALA A 175 18.89 -9.52 -0.05
N LEU A 176 20.08 -9.64 0.58
CA LEU A 176 21.11 -8.60 0.66
C LEU A 176 22.09 -8.68 -0.50
#